data_eac5c890f6c99260ca87ba8e00c0f3b0
#
_entry.id   eac5c890f6c99260ca87ba8e00c0f3b0
#
_cell.length_a   1.000
_cell.length_b   1.000
_cell.length_c   1.000
_cell.angle_alpha   90.00
_cell.angle_beta   90.00
_cell.angle_gamma   90.00
#
_symmetry.space_group_name_H-M   'P 1'
#
loop_
_entity.id
_entity.type
_entity.pdbx_description
1 polymer ?
#
loop_
_entity_poly.entity_id
_entity_poly.type
_entity_poly.pdbx_seq_one_letter_code
_entity_poly.pdbx_strand_id
1 'polypeptide(L)'
;MSKYLIINADDFGYNPQQTKAIDELMRGKLITSTSLMTVAPDAANAAELARLGGYPVGVHLTINSDDSKNRWQSNSGAPSLSEKGMGLYESQVGLALHARRRDVRAELEAQYNFISSRGVEVDHAEIGRAHV
;
A
#
# COMPACT_ATOMS: atom_id res chain seq x y z
N MET A 1 19.35 12.46 26.67
CA MET A 1 18.21 12.27 25.76
C MET A 1 18.42 11.01 24.95
N SER A 2 17.43 10.10 24.94
CA SER A 2 17.46 8.94 24.08
C SER A 2 17.15 9.36 22.64
N LYS A 3 17.90 8.83 21.67
CA LYS A 3 17.62 9.03 20.22
C LYS A 3 17.00 7.78 19.67
N TYR A 4 15.96 7.93 18.87
CA TYR A 4 15.26 6.83 18.20
C TYR A 4 15.43 6.97 16.68
N LEU A 5 15.51 5.83 15.99
CA LEU A 5 15.60 5.76 14.53
C LEU A 5 14.49 4.85 14.03
N ILE A 6 13.71 5.33 13.07
CA ILE A 6 12.76 4.53 12.31
C ILE A 6 13.38 4.27 10.94
N ILE A 7 13.43 3.00 10.54
CA ILE A 7 13.80 2.56 9.19
C ILE A 7 12.60 1.82 8.64
N ASN A 8 11.87 2.47 7.72
CA ASN A 8 10.70 1.89 7.07
C ASN A 8 11.07 1.33 5.71
N ALA A 9 10.55 0.16 5.35
CA ALA A 9 10.59 -0.35 3.99
C ALA A 9 9.23 -0.14 3.34
N ASP A 10 9.19 0.62 2.26
CA ASP A 10 7.98 0.90 1.49
C ASP A 10 7.62 -0.26 0.56
N ASP A 11 6.40 -0.23 0.01
CA ASP A 11 5.93 -1.13 -1.05
C ASP A 11 5.87 -2.62 -0.67
N PHE A 12 5.60 -2.96 0.61
CA PHE A 12 5.37 -4.35 1.02
C PHE A 12 4.13 -4.89 0.31
N GLY A 13 4.29 -5.99 -0.42
CA GLY A 13 3.22 -6.56 -1.26
C GLY A 13 3.29 -6.16 -2.74
N TYR A 14 4.25 -5.33 -3.15
CA TYR A 14 4.39 -4.89 -4.55
C TYR A 14 4.52 -6.08 -5.52
N ASN A 15 5.40 -7.03 -5.19
CA ASN A 15 5.57 -8.30 -5.89
C ASN A 15 6.18 -9.36 -4.95
N PRO A 16 6.17 -10.66 -5.31
CA PRO A 16 6.68 -11.72 -4.43
C PRO A 16 8.15 -11.56 -4.03
N GLN A 17 9.01 -11.04 -4.91
CA GLN A 17 10.43 -10.86 -4.63
C GLN A 17 10.65 -9.76 -3.59
N GLN A 18 9.97 -8.64 -3.74
CA GLN A 18 10.05 -7.52 -2.80
C GLN A 18 9.41 -7.87 -1.46
N THR A 19 8.27 -8.55 -1.47
CA THR A 19 7.63 -9.09 -0.26
C THR A 19 8.57 -9.99 0.52
N LYS A 20 9.25 -10.92 -0.16
CA LYS A 20 10.23 -11.81 0.48
C LYS A 20 11.40 -11.03 1.08
N ALA A 21 11.96 -10.09 0.35
CA ALA A 21 13.09 -9.29 0.82
C ALA A 21 12.72 -8.48 2.08
N ILE A 22 11.54 -7.86 2.09
CA ILE A 22 11.05 -7.10 3.26
C ILE A 22 10.79 -8.03 4.45
N ASP A 23 10.20 -9.20 4.24
CA ASP A 23 9.99 -10.21 5.29
C ASP A 23 11.33 -10.64 5.92
N GLU A 24 12.35 -10.89 5.10
CA GLU A 24 13.70 -11.23 5.58
C GLU A 24 14.33 -10.09 6.41
N LEU A 25 14.18 -8.85 5.97
CA LEU A 25 14.68 -7.67 6.70
C LEU A 25 13.96 -7.47 8.04
N MET A 26 12.63 -7.66 8.07
CA MET A 26 11.82 -7.59 9.29
C MET A 26 12.21 -8.70 10.29
N ARG A 27 12.33 -9.94 9.83
CA ARG A 27 12.79 -11.08 10.66
C ARG A 27 14.19 -10.85 11.20
N GLY A 28 15.07 -10.29 10.38
CA GLY A 28 16.45 -9.94 10.75
C GLY A 28 16.56 -8.71 11.66
N LYS A 29 15.46 -8.01 11.95
CA LYS A 29 15.43 -6.74 12.70
C LYS A 29 16.34 -5.66 12.12
N LEU A 30 16.51 -5.67 10.80
CA LEU A 30 17.31 -4.69 10.07
C LEU A 30 16.50 -3.43 9.70
N ILE A 31 15.18 -3.55 9.70
CA ILE A 31 14.22 -2.45 9.57
C ILE A 31 13.24 -2.50 10.74
N THR A 32 12.62 -1.37 11.03
CA THR A 32 11.74 -1.20 12.20
C THR A 32 10.25 -1.24 11.86
N SER A 33 9.90 -0.99 10.60
CA SER A 33 8.52 -0.99 10.09
C SER A 33 8.50 -1.19 8.60
N THR A 34 7.31 -1.43 8.07
CA THR A 34 7.06 -1.46 6.62
C THR A 34 5.70 -0.86 6.31
N SER A 35 5.49 -0.37 5.09
CA SER A 35 4.19 0.10 4.63
C SER A 35 3.65 -0.82 3.53
N LEU A 36 2.44 -1.36 3.75
CA LEU A 36 1.82 -2.38 2.90
C LEU A 36 0.97 -1.73 1.79
N MET A 37 1.27 -2.11 0.56
CA MET A 37 0.64 -1.63 -0.65
C MET A 37 -0.52 -2.53 -1.07
N THR A 38 -1.72 -2.19 -0.63
CA THR A 38 -2.89 -3.08 -0.68
C THR A 38 -3.46 -3.32 -2.08
N VAL A 39 -3.18 -2.43 -3.03
CA VAL A 39 -3.60 -2.54 -4.44
C VAL A 39 -2.66 -3.40 -5.28
N ALA A 40 -1.51 -3.76 -4.73
CA ALA A 40 -0.47 -4.49 -5.44
C ALA A 40 -0.73 -6.02 -5.46
N PRO A 41 -0.14 -6.76 -6.41
CA PRO A 41 -0.49 -8.16 -6.66
C PRO A 41 -0.23 -9.11 -5.50
N ASP A 42 0.78 -8.84 -4.67
CA ASP A 42 1.20 -9.73 -3.58
C ASP A 42 0.73 -9.24 -2.19
N ALA A 43 -0.19 -8.28 -2.15
CA ALA A 43 -0.67 -7.65 -0.91
C ALA A 43 -1.24 -8.65 0.11
N ALA A 44 -1.97 -9.66 -0.36
CA ALA A 44 -2.57 -10.66 0.53
C ALA A 44 -1.51 -11.51 1.24
N ASN A 45 -0.46 -11.93 0.51
CA ASN A 45 0.68 -12.66 1.07
C ASN A 45 1.46 -11.77 2.06
N ALA A 46 1.70 -10.52 1.71
CA ALA A 46 2.36 -9.56 2.58
C ALA A 46 1.59 -9.35 3.90
N ALA A 47 0.27 -9.22 3.84
CA ALA A 47 -0.57 -9.09 5.03
C ALA A 47 -0.50 -10.34 5.93
N GLU A 48 -0.49 -11.53 5.34
CA GLU A 48 -0.36 -12.78 6.11
C GLU A 48 1.02 -12.89 6.78
N LEU A 49 2.10 -12.57 6.08
CA LEU A 49 3.44 -12.53 6.65
C LEU A 49 3.55 -11.50 7.79
N ALA A 50 2.96 -10.32 7.62
CA ALA A 50 2.90 -9.29 8.65
C ALA A 50 2.17 -9.79 9.90
N ARG A 51 1.02 -10.43 9.73
CA ARG A 51 0.22 -10.99 10.81
C ARG A 51 0.98 -12.08 11.57
N LEU A 52 1.61 -13.01 10.86
CA LEU A 52 2.39 -14.10 11.46
C LEU A 52 3.65 -13.61 12.15
N GLY A 53 4.32 -12.60 11.60
CA GLY A 53 5.54 -12.03 12.15
C GLY A 53 5.28 -10.98 13.25
N GLY A 54 4.06 -10.52 13.44
CA GLY A 54 3.74 -9.43 14.35
C GLY A 54 4.45 -8.12 13.98
N TYR A 55 4.54 -7.83 12.68
CA TYR A 55 5.29 -6.68 12.18
C TYR A 55 4.56 -5.36 12.44
N PRO A 56 5.29 -4.28 12.78
CA PRO A 56 4.79 -2.91 12.69
C PRO A 56 4.52 -2.55 11.23
N VAL A 57 3.25 -2.33 10.87
CA VAL A 57 2.81 -2.11 9.49
C VAL A 57 1.98 -0.85 9.36
N GLY A 58 2.39 0.01 8.43
CA GLY A 58 1.58 1.11 7.95
C GLY A 58 0.78 0.74 6.70
N VAL A 59 -0.21 1.55 6.38
CA VAL A 59 -0.87 1.51 5.07
C VAL A 59 -0.13 2.40 4.07
N HIS A 60 0.33 1.82 2.95
CA HIS A 60 0.89 2.56 1.82
C HIS A 60 -0.25 3.01 0.91
N LEU A 61 -0.73 4.24 1.13
CA LEU A 61 -1.90 4.79 0.43
C LEU A 61 -1.59 5.04 -1.04
N THR A 62 -2.28 4.32 -1.92
CA THR A 62 -2.01 4.30 -3.36
C THR A 62 -3.29 4.48 -4.15
N ILE A 63 -3.39 5.52 -4.97
CA ILE A 63 -4.57 5.84 -5.79
C ILE A 63 -4.29 5.93 -7.31
N ASN A 64 -3.06 5.67 -7.71
CA ASN A 64 -2.66 5.56 -9.12
C ASN A 64 -1.76 4.34 -9.31
N SER A 65 -1.58 3.87 -10.55
CA SER A 65 -0.74 2.73 -10.87
C SER A 65 0.55 3.16 -11.55
N ASP A 66 1.69 2.61 -11.09
CA ASP A 66 2.98 2.80 -11.75
C ASP A 66 3.23 1.72 -12.83
N ASP A 67 2.42 0.65 -12.86
CA ASP A 67 2.53 -0.40 -13.87
C ASP A 67 1.55 -0.16 -15.00
N SER A 68 2.08 0.29 -16.16
CA SER A 68 1.28 0.57 -17.35
C SER A 68 0.73 -0.69 -18.04
N LYS A 69 1.35 -1.85 -17.83
CA LYS A 69 0.97 -3.12 -18.46
C LYS A 69 -0.04 -3.90 -17.61
N ASN A 70 0.15 -3.88 -16.28
CA ASN A 70 -0.69 -4.60 -15.33
C ASN A 70 -1.16 -3.65 -14.25
N ARG A 71 -2.04 -2.72 -14.60
CA ARG A 71 -2.53 -1.69 -13.68
C ARG A 71 -3.19 -2.31 -12.47
N TRP A 72 -2.86 -1.76 -11.32
CA TRP A 72 -3.44 -2.18 -10.05
C TRP A 72 -4.93 -1.88 -10.00
N GLN A 73 -5.64 -2.68 -9.23
CA GLN A 73 -7.08 -2.51 -9.07
C GLN A 73 -7.40 -1.79 -7.76
N SER A 74 -8.37 -0.88 -7.82
CA SER A 74 -8.90 -0.22 -6.63
C SER A 74 -9.48 -1.24 -5.65
N ASN A 75 -9.17 -1.11 -4.36
CA ASN A 75 -9.75 -1.96 -3.32
C ASN A 75 -11.25 -1.68 -3.11
N SER A 76 -11.69 -0.44 -3.34
CA SER A 76 -13.09 -0.02 -3.20
C SER A 76 -13.93 -0.25 -4.44
N GLY A 77 -13.31 -0.49 -5.60
CA GLY A 77 -13.98 -0.47 -6.90
C GLY A 77 -14.46 0.91 -7.35
N ALA A 78 -13.93 1.99 -6.76
CA ALA A 78 -14.36 3.35 -7.02
C ALA A 78 -14.16 3.76 -8.49
N PRO A 79 -15.23 4.08 -9.24
CA PRO A 79 -15.16 4.21 -10.69
C PRO A 79 -14.38 5.43 -11.16
N SER A 80 -14.31 6.51 -10.35
CA SER A 80 -13.59 7.72 -10.75
C SER A 80 -12.08 7.65 -10.53
N LEU A 81 -11.59 6.58 -9.92
CA LEU A 81 -10.15 6.34 -9.72
C LEU A 81 -9.56 5.40 -10.76
N SER A 82 -10.41 4.77 -11.57
CA SER A 82 -9.98 3.76 -12.54
C SER A 82 -10.37 4.16 -13.96
N GLU A 83 -9.47 3.90 -14.88
CA GLU A 83 -9.76 3.99 -16.30
C GLU A 83 -10.51 2.73 -16.71
N LYS A 84 -11.62 2.91 -17.44
CA LYS A 84 -12.60 1.85 -17.74
C LYS A 84 -11.92 0.60 -18.33
N GLY A 85 -12.01 -0.52 -17.61
CA GLY A 85 -11.47 -1.82 -18.02
C GLY A 85 -9.95 -1.99 -17.85
N MET A 86 -9.25 -1.00 -17.31
CA MET A 86 -7.78 -1.01 -17.21
C MET A 86 -7.25 -1.01 -15.77
N GLY A 87 -8.02 -0.53 -14.80
CA GLY A 87 -7.56 -0.35 -13.41
C GLY A 87 -7.26 1.11 -13.06
N LEU A 88 -6.56 1.34 -11.96
CA LEU A 88 -6.21 2.69 -11.49
C LEU A 88 -5.49 3.50 -12.57
N TYR A 89 -5.74 4.82 -12.62
CA TYR A 89 -5.04 5.71 -13.54
C TYR A 89 -3.53 5.61 -13.36
N GLU A 90 -2.79 5.56 -14.48
CA GLU A 90 -1.34 5.67 -14.48
C GLU A 90 -0.91 7.14 -14.34
N SER A 91 -1.59 8.01 -15.09
CA SER A 91 -1.29 9.43 -15.12
C SER A 91 -1.88 10.17 -13.91
N GLN A 92 -1.03 10.89 -13.19
CA GLN A 92 -1.48 11.80 -12.11
C GLN A 92 -2.45 12.87 -12.63
N VAL A 93 -2.22 13.36 -13.85
CA VAL A 93 -3.12 14.34 -14.50
C VAL A 93 -4.47 13.68 -14.79
N GLY A 94 -4.49 12.47 -15.35
CA GLY A 94 -5.72 11.71 -15.59
C GLY A 94 -6.50 11.49 -14.31
N LEU A 95 -5.82 11.07 -13.24
CA LEU A 95 -6.43 10.93 -11.92
C LEU A 95 -7.02 12.26 -11.41
N ALA A 96 -6.25 13.35 -11.44
CA ALA A 96 -6.69 14.66 -10.94
C ALA A 96 -7.91 15.21 -11.68
N LEU A 97 -8.04 14.92 -12.98
CA LEU A 97 -9.18 15.36 -13.79
C LEU A 97 -10.47 14.56 -13.53
N HIS A 98 -10.37 13.32 -13.09
CA HIS A 98 -11.51 12.41 -12.97
C HIS A 98 -11.86 12.04 -11.54
N ALA A 99 -10.89 12.05 -10.62
CA ALA A 99 -11.07 11.61 -9.24
C ALA A 99 -12.13 12.44 -8.50
N ARG A 100 -13.09 11.75 -7.90
CA ARG A 100 -14.11 12.37 -7.04
C ARG A 100 -13.69 12.19 -5.58
N ARG A 101 -13.81 13.26 -4.81
CA ARG A 101 -13.41 13.26 -3.38
C ARG A 101 -14.01 12.10 -2.58
N ARG A 102 -15.29 11.77 -2.81
CA ARG A 102 -15.95 10.64 -2.13
C ARG A 102 -15.30 9.29 -2.47
N ASP A 103 -14.89 9.12 -3.73
CA ASP A 103 -14.31 7.87 -4.23
C ASP A 103 -12.86 7.72 -3.72
N VAL A 104 -12.11 8.82 -3.64
CA VAL A 104 -10.79 8.84 -3.00
C VAL A 104 -10.93 8.42 -1.53
N ARG A 105 -11.87 9.01 -0.79
CA ARG A 105 -12.12 8.64 0.61
C ARG A 105 -12.48 7.16 0.76
N ALA A 106 -13.40 6.66 -0.06
CA ALA A 106 -13.80 5.26 -0.03
C ALA A 106 -12.62 4.32 -0.31
N GLU A 107 -11.74 4.69 -1.24
CA GLU A 107 -10.53 3.91 -1.54
C GLU A 107 -9.55 3.88 -0.36
N LEU A 108 -9.25 5.02 0.24
CA LEU A 108 -8.34 5.09 1.38
C LEU A 108 -8.87 4.29 2.58
N GLU A 109 -10.17 4.38 2.86
CA GLU A 109 -10.84 3.57 3.88
C GLU A 109 -10.78 2.06 3.53
N ALA A 110 -10.96 1.68 2.26
CA ALA A 110 -10.87 0.30 1.82
C ALA A 110 -9.46 -0.27 1.95
N GLN A 111 -8.42 0.52 1.66
CA GLN A 111 -7.02 0.12 1.82
C GLN A 111 -6.67 -0.12 3.29
N TYR A 112 -7.09 0.77 4.19
CA TYR A 112 -6.94 0.56 5.62
C TYR A 112 -7.66 -0.71 6.09
N ASN A 113 -8.93 -0.89 5.67
CA ASN A 113 -9.73 -2.03 6.03
C ASN A 113 -9.19 -3.36 5.47
N PHE A 114 -8.52 -3.33 4.33
CA PHE A 114 -7.84 -4.49 3.76
C PHE A 114 -6.83 -5.09 4.73
N ILE A 115 -6.04 -4.26 5.39
CA ILE A 115 -5.01 -4.67 6.34
C ILE A 115 -5.64 -5.06 7.68
N SER A 116 -6.47 -4.19 8.25
CA SER A 116 -7.05 -4.39 9.58
C SER A 116 -7.97 -5.60 9.67
N SER A 117 -8.76 -5.86 8.62
CA SER A 117 -9.64 -7.04 8.57
C SER A 117 -8.88 -8.37 8.50
N ARG A 118 -7.59 -8.35 8.17
CA ARG A 118 -6.70 -9.51 8.17
C ARG A 118 -5.97 -9.72 9.48
N GLY A 119 -6.33 -8.96 10.53
CA GLY A 119 -5.75 -9.10 11.86
C GLY A 119 -4.37 -8.46 12.01
N VAL A 120 -4.04 -7.50 11.15
CA VAL A 120 -2.84 -6.68 11.25
C VAL A 120 -3.23 -5.30 11.78
N GLU A 121 -2.59 -4.87 12.86
CA GLU A 121 -2.76 -3.51 13.38
C GLU A 121 -2.01 -2.51 12.49
N VAL A 122 -2.72 -1.49 12.01
CA VAL A 122 -2.13 -0.42 11.21
C VAL A 122 -1.69 0.69 12.15
N ASP A 123 -0.39 0.89 12.30
CA ASP A 123 0.18 1.85 13.25
C ASP A 123 0.60 3.19 12.64
N HIS A 124 0.70 3.27 11.31
CA HIS A 124 0.99 4.51 10.59
C HIS A 124 0.41 4.50 9.17
N ALA A 125 0.44 5.64 8.52
CA ALA A 125 0.13 5.78 7.11
C ALA A 125 1.31 6.42 6.37
N GLU A 126 1.57 5.96 5.18
CA GLU A 126 2.60 6.45 4.29
C GLU A 126 1.97 6.71 2.92
N ILE A 127 2.32 7.81 2.27
CA ILE A 127 1.71 8.24 1.00
C ILE A 127 2.67 8.15 -0.19
N GLY A 128 3.83 7.54 0.01
CA GLY A 128 4.85 7.43 -1.03
C GLY A 128 5.35 8.79 -1.50
N ARG A 129 5.77 8.88 -2.72
CA ARG A 129 6.35 10.07 -3.34
C ARG A 129 5.44 11.30 -3.23
N ALA A 130 5.39 11.93 -2.06
CA ALA A 130 4.86 13.26 -1.92
C ALA A 130 5.86 14.25 -2.53
N HIS A 131 5.71 14.54 -3.80
CA HIS A 131 6.43 15.64 -4.42
C HIS A 131 5.73 16.94 -4.01
N VAL A 132 6.43 17.70 -3.18
CA VAL A 132 6.10 19.08 -2.89
C VAL A 132 6.59 19.95 -4.03
#